data_7a874d4e2fb800db82cebd56dd238feb
#
_entry.id   7a874d4e2fb800db82cebd56dd238feb
#
_cell.length_a   1.000
_cell.length_b   1.000
_cell.length_c   1.000
_cell.angle_alpha   90.00
_cell.angle_beta   90.00
_cell.angle_gamma   90.00
#
_symmetry.space_group_name_H-M   'P 1'
#
loop_
_entity.id
_entity.type
_entity.pdbx_description
1 polymer ?
#
loop_
_entity_poly.entity_id
_entity_poly.type
_entity_poly.pdbx_seq_one_letter_code
_entity_poly.pdbx_strand_id
1 'polypeptide(L)'
;LKVRYVPLKPNKNWGIVFKIFLLLGGIYLLFLVFSWGYVKVDKILRDKSFSEIMKEEKANKPKIMAKHRKLLEERYNLTPKTTTEVTMSGGKPIPVGPTAKLKNGLTFEDLANMSPEEIKEKGVFPYLPLPHPHPQNGGMVFPPVQTRIHPELVRFDVDFDLPDAFLPEFPPPLYLTTHPELGDVSKGKEITLDNYYELFKDILTPVQLEGLRLLLTKFPQQQFNATDDRKSEKPSLGVSCFDCHVNGHTTGQFHLNPDNRPQETRFRIDTVSLRGTHIQQLFGSKRSLRSVEDFTEFEQRSAYFDGDHTLAAKKGINPLSREQVMHMAQFINIIDFPPAPKLNRYGRLDPAKATEKELLGEKIFFGKGKCGYCHPAPYYTDQLMHDLKVERFYQGRPEGPIKTFTLRGLKDSPPYFHDGRLLTIEDTVEFFNLILELKLTREEKEALVAFLRQL
;
A
#
# COMPACT_ATOMS: atom_id res chain seq x y z
N LEU A 1 39.23 22.10 -47.07
CA LEU A 1 40.10 22.29 -45.90
C LEU A 1 40.89 21.00 -45.69
N LYS A 2 42.20 21.02 -46.02
CA LYS A 2 43.11 19.90 -45.80
C LYS A 2 43.53 19.87 -44.32
N VAL A 3 43.20 18.81 -43.62
CA VAL A 3 43.70 18.56 -42.26
C VAL A 3 45.04 17.87 -42.38
N ARG A 4 46.13 18.53 -41.91
CA ARG A 4 47.44 17.93 -41.77
C ARG A 4 47.52 17.00 -40.57
N TYR A 5 47.85 15.75 -40.81
CA TYR A 5 48.23 14.79 -39.79
C TYR A 5 49.61 15.16 -39.21
N VAL A 6 49.68 15.35 -37.90
CA VAL A 6 50.92 15.46 -37.14
C VAL A 6 51.12 14.16 -36.36
N PRO A 7 52.21 13.42 -36.57
CA PRO A 7 52.45 12.19 -35.81
C PRO A 7 52.88 12.54 -34.36
N LEU A 8 52.15 12.04 -33.39
CA LEU A 8 52.48 12.14 -31.96
C LEU A 8 53.61 11.12 -31.66
N LYS A 9 54.68 11.59 -31.01
CA LYS A 9 55.77 10.75 -30.48
C LYS A 9 55.26 9.84 -29.37
N PRO A 10 55.72 8.60 -29.22
CA PRO A 10 55.29 7.69 -28.21
C PRO A 10 55.72 8.18 -26.82
N ASN A 11 54.77 8.44 -25.95
CA ASN A 11 54.99 8.83 -24.56
C ASN A 11 54.92 7.59 -23.69
N LYS A 12 55.82 7.49 -22.68
CA LYS A 12 56.07 6.32 -21.81
C LYS A 12 54.92 5.89 -20.88
N ASN A 13 53.67 6.29 -21.14
CA ASN A 13 52.50 5.98 -20.30
C ASN A 13 51.55 4.91 -20.87
N TRP A 14 52.03 4.05 -21.77
CA TRP A 14 51.23 2.96 -22.34
C TRP A 14 50.70 1.97 -21.28
N GLY A 15 51.36 1.84 -20.13
CA GLY A 15 50.92 0.93 -19.05
C GLY A 15 49.63 1.36 -18.36
N ILE A 16 49.33 2.67 -18.32
CA ILE A 16 48.11 3.21 -17.68
C ILE A 16 46.94 3.09 -18.66
N VAL A 17 47.18 3.41 -19.94
CA VAL A 17 46.16 3.29 -21.00
C VAL A 17 45.69 1.84 -21.15
N PHE A 18 46.63 0.87 -21.12
CA PHE A 18 46.30 -0.55 -21.21
C PHE A 18 45.51 -1.06 -19.98
N LYS A 19 45.83 -0.57 -18.78
CA LYS A 19 45.08 -0.88 -17.57
C LYS A 19 43.65 -0.27 -17.59
N ILE A 20 43.51 0.93 -18.14
CA ILE A 20 42.19 1.57 -18.31
C ILE A 20 41.35 0.80 -19.35
N PHE A 21 41.94 0.36 -20.44
CA PHE A 21 41.26 -0.46 -21.46
C PHE A 21 40.85 -1.84 -20.93
N LEU A 22 41.66 -2.47 -20.07
CA LEU A 22 41.31 -3.74 -19.38
C LEU A 22 40.20 -3.53 -18.33
N LEU A 23 40.22 -2.39 -17.63
CA LEU A 23 39.15 -2.04 -16.66
C LEU A 23 37.82 -1.73 -17.39
N LEU A 24 37.85 -0.96 -18.46
CA LEU A 24 36.68 -0.65 -19.28
C LEU A 24 36.17 -1.89 -20.04
N GLY A 25 37.05 -2.74 -20.53
CA GLY A 25 36.70 -4.02 -21.14
C GLY A 25 36.07 -4.99 -20.11
N GLY A 26 36.61 -5.02 -18.89
CA GLY A 26 36.03 -5.80 -17.77
C GLY A 26 34.67 -5.30 -17.35
N ILE A 27 34.47 -3.99 -17.28
CA ILE A 27 33.18 -3.36 -16.98
C ILE A 27 32.18 -3.63 -18.12
N TYR A 28 32.63 -3.57 -19.40
CA TYR A 28 31.77 -3.89 -20.53
C TYR A 28 31.38 -5.37 -20.59
N LEU A 29 32.33 -6.28 -20.24
CA LEU A 29 32.02 -7.71 -20.10
C LEU A 29 31.04 -7.98 -18.93
N LEU A 30 31.23 -7.30 -17.80
CA LEU A 30 30.28 -7.36 -16.68
C LEU A 30 28.89 -6.84 -17.10
N PHE A 31 28.83 -5.75 -17.83
CA PHE A 31 27.56 -5.22 -18.37
C PHE A 31 26.92 -6.20 -19.37
N LEU A 32 27.71 -6.84 -20.24
CA LEU A 32 27.21 -7.87 -21.15
C LEU A 32 26.75 -9.14 -20.42
N VAL A 33 27.46 -9.58 -19.38
CA VAL A 33 27.05 -10.73 -18.57
C VAL A 33 25.77 -10.41 -17.77
N PHE A 34 25.66 -9.21 -17.23
CA PHE A 34 24.43 -8.76 -16.56
C PHE A 34 23.27 -8.58 -17.55
N SER A 35 23.51 -8.00 -18.73
CA SER A 35 22.47 -7.87 -19.77
C SER A 35 22.08 -9.23 -20.37
N TRP A 36 23.00 -10.18 -20.49
CA TRP A 36 22.70 -11.55 -20.93
C TRP A 36 21.94 -12.36 -19.88
N GLY A 37 22.23 -12.18 -18.60
CA GLY A 37 21.44 -12.76 -17.53
C GLY A 37 20.01 -12.22 -17.53
N TYR A 38 19.86 -10.92 -17.74
CA TYR A 38 18.57 -10.24 -17.83
C TYR A 38 17.75 -10.71 -19.04
N VAL A 39 18.40 -10.78 -20.22
CA VAL A 39 17.77 -11.27 -21.46
C VAL A 39 17.37 -12.75 -21.34
N LYS A 40 18.11 -13.56 -20.57
CA LYS A 40 17.82 -14.99 -20.41
C LYS A 40 16.61 -15.24 -19.51
N VAL A 41 16.43 -14.45 -18.44
CA VAL A 41 15.24 -14.53 -17.57
C VAL A 41 14.00 -14.03 -18.31
N ASP A 42 14.13 -12.92 -19.01
CA ASP A 42 13.05 -12.33 -19.81
C ASP A 42 12.62 -13.27 -20.96
N LYS A 43 13.56 -13.97 -21.60
CA LYS A 43 13.28 -14.95 -22.65
C LYS A 43 12.54 -16.19 -22.15
N ILE A 44 12.90 -16.70 -20.97
CA ILE A 44 12.21 -17.86 -20.35
C ILE A 44 10.76 -17.50 -20.02
N LEU A 45 10.51 -16.27 -19.57
CA LEU A 45 9.17 -15.80 -19.25
C LEU A 45 8.33 -15.49 -20.51
N ARG A 46 8.97 -15.20 -21.66
CA ARG A 46 8.30 -14.95 -22.94
C ARG A 46 7.87 -16.22 -23.67
N ASP A 47 8.48 -17.35 -23.36
CA ASP A 47 8.22 -18.63 -24.07
C ASP A 47 6.88 -19.29 -23.71
N LYS A 48 6.16 -18.74 -22.70
CA LYS A 48 4.84 -19.24 -22.29
C LYS A 48 3.76 -18.22 -22.61
N SER A 49 2.70 -18.67 -23.21
CA SER A 49 1.50 -17.85 -23.39
C SER A 49 0.88 -17.45 -22.05
N PHE A 50 0.15 -16.36 -22.04
CA PHE A 50 -0.61 -15.95 -20.83
C PHE A 50 -1.51 -17.07 -20.32
N SER A 51 -2.21 -17.79 -21.21
CA SER A 51 -3.09 -18.90 -20.84
C SER A 51 -2.36 -20.06 -20.17
N GLU A 52 -1.14 -20.39 -20.62
CA GLU A 52 -0.31 -21.42 -19.99
C GLU A 52 0.13 -21.02 -18.59
N ILE A 53 0.58 -19.76 -18.44
CA ILE A 53 0.97 -19.24 -17.13
C ILE A 53 -0.21 -19.25 -16.17
N MET A 54 -1.38 -18.80 -16.58
CA MET A 54 -2.59 -18.79 -15.76
C MET A 54 -3.05 -20.19 -15.37
N LYS A 55 -2.91 -21.16 -16.26
CA LYS A 55 -3.20 -22.58 -15.97
C LYS A 55 -2.23 -23.13 -14.90
N GLU A 56 -0.95 -22.83 -15.02
CA GLU A 56 0.05 -23.21 -14.03
C GLU A 56 -0.18 -22.56 -12.68
N GLU A 57 -0.49 -21.24 -12.64
CA GLU A 57 -0.81 -20.51 -11.42
C GLU A 57 -2.04 -21.10 -10.72
N LYS A 58 -3.10 -21.37 -11.47
CA LYS A 58 -4.29 -22.03 -10.94
C LYS A 58 -3.97 -23.40 -10.32
N ALA A 59 -3.15 -24.20 -10.98
CA ALA A 59 -2.71 -25.51 -10.48
C ALA A 59 -1.83 -25.40 -9.24
N ASN A 60 -0.97 -24.35 -9.15
CA ASN A 60 -0.04 -24.12 -8.06
C ASN A 60 -0.67 -23.37 -6.87
N LYS A 61 -1.82 -22.70 -7.05
CA LYS A 61 -2.47 -21.87 -6.04
C LYS A 61 -2.56 -22.53 -4.66
N PRO A 62 -3.05 -23.78 -4.50
CA PRO A 62 -3.15 -24.38 -3.17
C PRO A 62 -1.81 -24.47 -2.44
N LYS A 63 -0.74 -24.80 -3.17
CA LYS A 63 0.62 -24.90 -2.63
C LYS A 63 1.19 -23.52 -2.25
N ILE A 64 0.97 -22.53 -3.10
CA ILE A 64 1.42 -21.15 -2.88
C ILE A 64 0.73 -20.57 -1.66
N MET A 65 -0.59 -20.70 -1.57
CA MET A 65 -1.38 -20.18 -0.46
C MET A 65 -1.10 -20.92 0.85
N ALA A 66 -0.87 -22.23 0.82
CA ALA A 66 -0.45 -22.98 2.00
C ALA A 66 0.91 -22.50 2.54
N LYS A 67 1.86 -22.26 1.64
CA LYS A 67 3.18 -21.69 2.01
C LYS A 67 3.03 -20.28 2.59
N HIS A 68 2.22 -19.43 1.99
CA HIS A 68 1.99 -18.07 2.47
C HIS A 68 1.28 -18.05 3.83
N ARG A 69 0.24 -18.87 4.00
CA ARG A 69 -0.47 -19.03 5.28
C ARG A 69 0.47 -19.48 6.38
N LYS A 70 1.32 -20.48 6.11
CA LYS A 70 2.32 -20.93 7.07
C LYS A 70 3.26 -19.79 7.48
N LEU A 71 3.71 -18.97 6.53
CA LEU A 71 4.52 -17.77 6.81
C LEU A 71 3.81 -16.81 7.75
N LEU A 72 2.52 -16.54 7.51
CA LEU A 72 1.74 -15.64 8.36
C LEU A 72 1.54 -16.23 9.75
N GLU A 73 1.22 -17.52 9.85
CA GLU A 73 1.05 -18.23 11.14
C GLU A 73 2.37 -18.32 11.93
N GLU A 74 3.52 -18.41 11.26
CA GLU A 74 4.83 -18.36 11.92
C GLU A 74 5.14 -16.97 12.50
N ARG A 75 4.67 -15.90 11.85
CA ARG A 75 4.97 -14.51 12.22
C ARG A 75 3.95 -13.91 13.19
N TYR A 76 2.68 -14.27 13.08
CA TYR A 76 1.59 -13.63 13.78
C TYR A 76 0.68 -14.61 14.50
N ASN A 77 0.10 -14.17 15.59
CA ASN A 77 -1.07 -14.82 16.16
C ASN A 77 -2.30 -14.35 15.37
N LEU A 78 -2.77 -15.21 14.47
CA LEU A 78 -3.93 -14.91 13.61
C LEU A 78 -5.28 -15.18 14.30
N THR A 79 -5.29 -15.56 15.58
CA THR A 79 -6.53 -15.63 16.37
C THR A 79 -6.78 -14.26 16.95
N PRO A 80 -7.75 -13.48 16.44
CA PRO A 80 -7.93 -12.09 16.84
C PRO A 80 -8.50 -12.01 18.26
N LYS A 81 -7.93 -11.11 19.05
CA LYS A 81 -8.61 -10.51 20.18
C LYS A 81 -9.25 -9.23 19.68
N THR A 82 -10.48 -8.96 20.01
CA THR A 82 -11.20 -7.74 19.61
C THR A 82 -11.73 -7.01 20.83
N THR A 83 -11.97 -5.70 20.68
CA THR A 83 -12.68 -4.89 21.66
C THR A 83 -13.90 -4.24 21.04
N THR A 84 -14.91 -4.00 21.86
CA THR A 84 -16.08 -3.17 21.52
C THR A 84 -16.09 -1.84 22.26
N GLU A 85 -15.09 -1.57 23.09
CA GLU A 85 -14.92 -0.27 23.76
C GLU A 85 -14.70 0.86 22.76
N VAL A 86 -13.94 0.56 21.71
CA VAL A 86 -13.77 1.43 20.54
C VAL A 86 -13.96 0.57 19.30
N THR A 87 -14.89 0.95 18.45
CA THR A 87 -15.19 0.25 17.18
C THR A 87 -14.69 1.05 15.99
N MET A 88 -14.63 0.40 14.83
CA MET A 88 -14.58 1.11 13.56
C MET A 88 -15.81 2.00 13.39
N SER A 89 -15.77 2.89 12.45
CA SER A 89 -16.81 3.93 12.29
C SER A 89 -18.21 3.39 11.95
N GLY A 90 -18.32 2.22 11.33
CA GLY A 90 -19.57 1.52 11.07
C GLY A 90 -19.95 0.50 12.15
N GLY A 91 -19.11 0.32 13.18
CA GLY A 91 -19.43 -0.50 14.36
C GLY A 91 -18.70 -1.84 14.44
N LYS A 92 -17.85 -2.18 13.47
CA LYS A 92 -17.05 -3.41 13.54
C LYS A 92 -16.07 -3.34 14.71
N PRO A 93 -16.00 -4.40 15.59
CA PRO A 93 -14.99 -4.49 16.64
C PRO A 93 -13.57 -4.42 16.06
N ILE A 94 -12.69 -3.64 16.69
CA ILE A 94 -11.29 -3.55 16.25
C ILE A 94 -10.44 -4.66 16.87
N PRO A 95 -9.44 -5.18 16.13
CA PRO A 95 -8.47 -6.10 16.70
C PRO A 95 -7.53 -5.37 17.67
N VAL A 96 -7.14 -6.06 18.73
CA VAL A 96 -6.33 -5.50 19.81
C VAL A 96 -5.19 -6.41 20.24
N GLY A 97 -4.16 -5.78 20.78
CA GLY A 97 -2.93 -6.44 21.24
C GLY A 97 -1.93 -6.67 20.11
N PRO A 98 -0.63 -6.71 20.44
CA PRO A 98 0.38 -7.05 19.46
C PRO A 98 0.19 -8.50 19.00
N THR A 99 0.22 -8.70 17.68
CA THR A 99 0.03 -10.01 17.06
C THR A 99 1.33 -10.70 16.71
N ALA A 100 2.42 -9.94 16.57
CA ALA A 100 3.70 -10.50 16.18
C ALA A 100 4.20 -11.52 17.20
N LYS A 101 4.60 -12.69 16.70
CA LYS A 101 5.19 -13.77 17.50
C LYS A 101 6.67 -13.51 17.69
N LEU A 102 7.08 -13.39 18.96
CA LEU A 102 8.46 -13.22 19.32
C LEU A 102 9.18 -14.58 19.41
N LYS A 103 10.41 -14.60 18.96
CA LYS A 103 11.25 -15.81 18.97
C LYS A 103 11.96 -15.96 20.31
N ASN A 104 12.36 -17.20 20.62
CA ASN A 104 13.25 -17.53 21.74
C ASN A 104 12.72 -17.08 23.11
N GLY A 105 11.40 -16.94 23.28
CA GLY A 105 10.80 -16.50 24.55
C GLY A 105 11.03 -15.04 24.90
N LEU A 106 11.54 -14.23 23.94
CA LEU A 106 11.75 -12.80 24.14
C LEU A 106 10.43 -12.05 24.31
N THR A 107 10.49 -10.94 25.04
CA THR A 107 9.43 -9.96 25.16
C THR A 107 9.72 -8.72 24.29
N PHE A 108 8.74 -7.85 24.07
CA PHE A 108 8.99 -6.56 23.40
C PHE A 108 9.92 -5.66 24.22
N GLU A 109 9.90 -5.77 25.53
CA GLU A 109 10.80 -5.08 26.43
C GLU A 109 12.25 -5.56 26.26
N ASP A 110 12.45 -6.87 26.09
CA ASP A 110 13.78 -7.44 25.80
C ASP A 110 14.29 -6.87 24.46
N LEU A 111 13.47 -6.90 23.42
CA LEU A 111 13.84 -6.35 22.10
C LEU A 111 14.14 -4.86 22.16
N ALA A 112 13.37 -4.06 22.91
CA ALA A 112 13.58 -2.62 23.06
C ALA A 112 14.90 -2.27 23.79
N ASN A 113 15.49 -3.22 24.51
CA ASN A 113 16.77 -3.09 25.17
C ASN A 113 17.97 -3.58 24.34
N MET A 114 17.72 -4.25 23.21
CA MET A 114 18.77 -4.67 22.26
C MET A 114 19.08 -3.54 21.27
N SER A 115 20.32 -3.52 20.78
CA SER A 115 20.66 -2.67 19.64
C SER A 115 20.08 -3.23 18.33
N PRO A 116 19.92 -2.39 17.28
CA PRO A 116 19.53 -2.86 15.96
C PRO A 116 20.43 -3.99 15.43
N GLU A 117 21.74 -3.89 15.66
CA GLU A 117 22.73 -4.88 15.24
C GLU A 117 22.52 -6.21 15.94
N GLU A 118 22.27 -6.22 17.26
CA GLU A 118 21.98 -7.43 18.03
C GLU A 118 20.70 -8.12 17.57
N ILE A 119 19.64 -7.33 17.32
CA ILE A 119 18.37 -7.84 16.78
C ILE A 119 18.57 -8.47 15.41
N LYS A 120 19.37 -7.83 14.56
CA LYS A 120 19.70 -8.30 13.22
C LYS A 120 20.54 -9.57 13.25
N GLU A 121 21.59 -9.62 14.07
CA GLU A 121 22.48 -10.77 14.21
C GLU A 121 21.73 -12.00 14.73
N LYS A 122 20.88 -11.81 15.74
CA LYS A 122 20.04 -12.88 16.31
C LYS A 122 18.85 -13.25 15.41
N GLY A 123 18.53 -12.45 14.40
CA GLY A 123 17.40 -12.68 13.48
C GLY A 123 16.03 -12.67 14.18
N VAL A 124 15.87 -11.80 15.19
CA VAL A 124 14.68 -11.77 16.07
C VAL A 124 13.76 -10.57 15.80
N PHE A 125 13.99 -9.78 14.75
CA PHE A 125 13.11 -8.70 14.38
C PHE A 125 11.72 -9.23 13.99
N PRO A 126 10.62 -8.80 14.66
CA PRO A 126 9.33 -9.44 14.48
C PRO A 126 8.56 -8.98 13.24
N TYR A 127 8.85 -7.77 12.74
CA TYR A 127 8.07 -7.11 11.68
C TYR A 127 8.80 -7.09 10.33
N LEU A 128 9.20 -8.27 9.87
CA LEU A 128 9.83 -8.41 8.55
C LEU A 128 8.86 -8.06 7.42
N PRO A 129 9.32 -7.45 6.31
CA PRO A 129 8.49 -7.19 5.14
C PRO A 129 7.66 -8.39 4.73
N LEU A 130 6.39 -8.17 4.39
CA LEU A 130 5.52 -9.22 3.86
C LEU A 130 5.76 -9.37 2.35
N PRO A 131 6.02 -10.59 1.87
CA PRO A 131 6.08 -10.86 0.45
C PRO A 131 4.68 -10.93 -0.15
N HIS A 132 4.54 -10.60 -1.42
CA HIS A 132 3.38 -10.99 -2.19
C HIS A 132 3.46 -12.51 -2.47
N PRO A 133 2.34 -13.27 -2.35
CA PRO A 133 2.36 -14.71 -2.64
C PRO A 133 2.80 -15.05 -4.08
N HIS A 134 2.42 -14.20 -5.03
CA HIS A 134 2.72 -14.32 -6.46
C HIS A 134 3.55 -13.14 -6.99
N PRO A 135 4.85 -13.03 -6.63
CA PRO A 135 5.64 -11.84 -6.97
C PRO A 135 5.94 -11.69 -8.47
N GLN A 136 5.79 -12.76 -9.26
CA GLN A 136 6.10 -12.72 -10.70
C GLN A 136 4.89 -12.37 -11.55
N ASN A 137 3.70 -12.85 -11.18
CA ASN A 137 2.50 -12.76 -12.02
C ASN A 137 1.56 -11.65 -11.57
N GLY A 138 1.81 -11.09 -10.41
CA GLY A 138 1.00 -10.02 -9.84
C GLY A 138 -0.43 -10.44 -9.55
N GLY A 139 -1.12 -9.65 -8.81
CA GLY A 139 -2.52 -9.90 -8.55
C GLY A 139 -3.03 -9.05 -7.42
N MET A 140 -4.34 -8.88 -7.38
CA MET A 140 -5.05 -8.33 -6.25
C MET A 140 -5.57 -9.46 -5.39
N VAL A 141 -5.48 -9.27 -4.07
CA VAL A 141 -6.02 -10.19 -3.09
C VAL A 141 -7.17 -9.49 -2.37
N PHE A 142 -8.36 -10.05 -2.49
CA PHE A 142 -9.57 -9.45 -1.94
C PHE A 142 -9.93 -10.07 -0.58
N PRO A 143 -10.47 -9.27 0.36
CA PRO A 143 -10.91 -9.75 1.66
C PRO A 143 -12.01 -10.82 1.56
N PRO A 144 -12.06 -11.77 2.53
CA PRO A 144 -13.04 -12.85 2.52
C PRO A 144 -14.49 -12.36 2.51
N VAL A 145 -14.78 -11.26 3.19
CA VAL A 145 -16.14 -10.69 3.23
C VAL A 145 -16.56 -10.23 1.85
N GLN A 146 -15.70 -9.48 1.17
CA GLN A 146 -15.95 -8.96 -0.16
C GLN A 146 -16.11 -10.08 -1.19
N THR A 147 -15.24 -11.10 -1.18
CA THR A 147 -15.32 -12.20 -2.13
C THR A 147 -16.52 -13.13 -1.90
N ARG A 148 -17.11 -13.17 -0.70
CA ARG A 148 -18.38 -13.87 -0.46
C ARG A 148 -19.56 -13.16 -1.11
N ILE A 149 -19.54 -11.85 -1.15
CA ILE A 149 -20.60 -11.02 -1.74
C ILE A 149 -20.40 -10.88 -3.25
N HIS A 150 -19.12 -10.77 -3.68
CA HIS A 150 -18.70 -10.61 -5.07
C HIS A 150 -17.77 -11.77 -5.50
N PRO A 151 -18.32 -12.96 -5.78
CA PRO A 151 -17.49 -14.12 -6.17
C PRO A 151 -16.63 -13.90 -7.42
N GLU A 152 -17.02 -12.95 -8.27
CA GLU A 152 -16.26 -12.56 -9.46
C GLU A 152 -14.91 -11.88 -9.14
N LEU A 153 -14.72 -11.39 -7.93
CA LEU A 153 -13.46 -10.83 -7.48
C LEU A 153 -12.45 -11.90 -7.07
N VAL A 154 -12.88 -13.14 -6.90
CA VAL A 154 -11.97 -14.25 -6.60
C VAL A 154 -11.09 -14.50 -7.81
N ARG A 155 -9.80 -14.28 -7.61
CA ARG A 155 -8.80 -14.53 -8.63
C ARG A 155 -8.22 -15.93 -8.45
N PHE A 156 -7.97 -16.60 -9.56
CA PHE A 156 -7.37 -17.93 -9.53
C PHE A 156 -5.87 -17.90 -9.21
N ASP A 157 -5.20 -16.75 -9.37
CA ASP A 157 -3.77 -16.57 -9.08
C ASP A 157 -3.49 -16.36 -7.59
N VAL A 158 -4.41 -15.69 -6.87
CA VAL A 158 -4.26 -15.46 -5.43
C VAL A 158 -5.59 -15.62 -4.70
N ASP A 159 -5.50 -15.79 -3.39
CA ASP A 159 -6.62 -15.79 -2.45
C ASP A 159 -6.37 -14.76 -1.34
N PHE A 160 -7.39 -14.47 -0.52
CA PHE A 160 -7.19 -13.63 0.66
C PHE A 160 -6.21 -14.28 1.63
N ASP A 161 -5.46 -13.49 2.39
CA ASP A 161 -4.44 -14.02 3.29
C ASP A 161 -4.68 -13.75 4.78
N LEU A 162 -5.40 -12.70 5.14
CA LEU A 162 -5.67 -12.36 6.54
C LEU A 162 -7.10 -12.73 6.96
N PRO A 163 -7.31 -13.12 8.23
CA PRO A 163 -8.64 -13.22 8.81
C PRO A 163 -9.39 -11.88 8.76
N ASP A 164 -10.70 -11.94 8.57
CA ASP A 164 -11.57 -10.76 8.45
C ASP A 164 -11.42 -9.77 9.60
N ALA A 165 -11.17 -10.24 10.82
CA ALA A 165 -11.02 -9.37 11.98
C ALA A 165 -9.84 -8.40 11.90
N PHE A 166 -8.83 -8.67 11.05
CA PHE A 166 -7.69 -7.79 10.79
C PHE A 166 -7.86 -6.93 9.53
N LEU A 167 -9.06 -6.85 9.01
CA LEU A 167 -9.40 -6.08 7.82
C LEU A 167 -10.38 -4.96 8.17
N PRO A 168 -10.50 -3.92 7.34
CA PRO A 168 -11.53 -2.90 7.50
C PRO A 168 -12.94 -3.50 7.54
N GLU A 169 -13.89 -2.75 8.06
CA GLU A 169 -15.30 -3.15 7.95
C GLU A 169 -15.79 -3.12 6.49
N PHE A 170 -16.78 -3.96 6.22
CA PHE A 170 -17.37 -4.04 4.89
C PHE A 170 -18.90 -4.12 4.98
N PRO A 171 -19.65 -3.20 4.31
CA PRO A 171 -19.13 -2.00 3.64
C PRO A 171 -18.74 -0.92 4.66
N PRO A 172 -17.72 -0.10 4.36
CA PRO A 172 -17.34 1.02 5.22
C PRO A 172 -18.28 2.21 5.04
N PRO A 173 -18.49 3.06 6.06
CA PRO A 173 -19.24 4.30 5.92
C PRO A 173 -18.49 5.31 5.02
N LEU A 174 -19.25 6.11 4.27
CA LEU A 174 -18.74 7.20 3.45
C LEU A 174 -19.11 8.57 4.05
N TYR A 175 -18.10 9.42 4.21
CA TYR A 175 -18.24 10.79 4.69
C TYR A 175 -17.87 11.78 3.59
N LEU A 176 -18.53 12.94 3.55
CA LEU A 176 -18.29 13.97 2.53
C LEU A 176 -17.94 15.31 3.18
N THR A 177 -16.88 15.97 2.68
CA THR A 177 -16.49 17.33 3.11
C THR A 177 -17.56 18.38 2.83
N THR A 178 -18.36 18.16 1.79
CA THR A 178 -19.43 19.05 1.37
C THR A 178 -20.70 18.93 2.23
N HIS A 179 -20.87 17.82 2.92
CA HIS A 179 -22.04 17.48 3.73
C HIS A 179 -21.68 16.78 5.04
N PRO A 180 -20.84 17.39 5.89
CA PRO A 180 -20.42 16.77 7.15
C PRO A 180 -21.58 16.49 8.13
N GLU A 181 -22.69 17.25 8.00
CA GLU A 181 -23.89 17.11 8.80
C GLU A 181 -24.67 15.82 8.53
N LEU A 182 -24.49 15.20 7.37
CA LEU A 182 -25.20 13.97 7.01
C LEU A 182 -24.58 12.71 7.61
N GLY A 183 -23.34 12.79 8.14
CA GLY A 183 -22.63 11.63 8.63
C GLY A 183 -22.36 10.62 7.51
N ASP A 184 -22.67 9.33 7.76
CA ASP A 184 -22.53 8.28 6.75
C ASP A 184 -23.59 8.42 5.64
N VAL A 185 -23.18 8.93 4.47
CA VAL A 185 -24.04 9.08 3.31
C VAL A 185 -24.33 7.77 2.57
N SER A 186 -23.57 6.71 2.84
CA SER A 186 -23.84 5.36 2.30
C SER A 186 -25.02 4.66 2.98
N LYS A 187 -25.41 5.16 4.17
CA LYS A 187 -26.47 4.58 5.01
C LYS A 187 -26.24 3.10 5.33
N GLY A 188 -24.98 2.75 5.56
CA GLY A 188 -24.54 1.38 5.86
C GLY A 188 -24.62 0.42 4.66
N LYS A 189 -24.71 0.93 3.44
CA LYS A 189 -24.77 0.11 2.22
C LYS A 189 -23.47 0.20 1.43
N GLU A 190 -23.13 -0.88 0.75
CA GLU A 190 -22.18 -0.82 -0.33
C GLU A 190 -22.78 0.01 -1.49
N ILE A 191 -22.01 0.95 -1.99
CA ILE A 191 -22.40 1.81 -3.10
C ILE A 191 -22.07 1.06 -4.39
N THR A 192 -23.09 0.85 -5.22
CA THR A 192 -23.00 0.09 -6.48
C THR A 192 -23.64 0.89 -7.63
N LEU A 193 -23.46 0.44 -8.87
CA LEU A 193 -24.15 1.05 -10.04
C LEU A 193 -25.67 1.00 -9.92
N ASP A 194 -26.23 0.04 -9.15
CA ASP A 194 -27.66 -0.12 -9.01
C ASP A 194 -28.28 0.88 -8.01
N ASN A 195 -27.49 1.38 -7.05
CA ASN A 195 -28.04 2.20 -5.97
C ASN A 195 -27.45 3.63 -5.87
N TYR A 196 -26.29 3.90 -6.52
CA TYR A 196 -25.60 5.19 -6.35
C TYR A 196 -26.47 6.39 -6.69
N TYR A 197 -27.27 6.31 -7.75
CA TYR A 197 -28.08 7.42 -8.18
C TYR A 197 -29.14 7.82 -7.12
N GLU A 198 -29.87 6.84 -6.60
CA GLU A 198 -30.88 7.09 -5.57
C GLU A 198 -30.29 7.56 -4.24
N LEU A 199 -29.08 7.11 -3.92
CA LEU A 199 -28.40 7.55 -2.71
C LEU A 199 -27.88 8.99 -2.82
N PHE A 200 -27.45 9.43 -4.02
CA PHE A 200 -26.64 10.63 -4.16
C PHE A 200 -27.20 11.74 -5.06
N LYS A 201 -28.31 11.53 -5.79
CA LYS A 201 -28.89 12.51 -6.73
C LYS A 201 -29.20 13.88 -6.10
N ASP A 202 -29.53 13.92 -4.81
CA ASP A 202 -29.87 15.13 -4.06
C ASP A 202 -28.69 15.65 -3.21
N ILE A 203 -27.54 14.98 -3.23
CA ILE A 203 -26.35 15.29 -2.41
C ILE A 203 -25.21 15.80 -3.29
N LEU A 204 -25.00 15.17 -4.44
CA LEU A 204 -23.85 15.44 -5.31
C LEU A 204 -24.24 16.37 -6.48
N THR A 205 -23.29 17.18 -6.90
CA THR A 205 -23.40 17.88 -8.18
C THR A 205 -23.39 16.89 -9.34
N PRO A 206 -23.92 17.26 -10.54
CA PRO A 206 -23.90 16.36 -11.69
C PRO A 206 -22.49 15.83 -12.05
N VAL A 207 -21.47 16.67 -11.92
CA VAL A 207 -20.06 16.30 -12.18
C VAL A 207 -19.55 15.26 -11.16
N GLN A 208 -19.85 15.47 -9.89
CA GLN A 208 -19.48 14.54 -8.82
C GLN A 208 -20.24 13.21 -8.94
N LEU A 209 -21.52 13.26 -9.30
CA LEU A 209 -22.34 12.06 -9.51
C LEU A 209 -21.83 11.23 -10.69
N GLU A 210 -21.44 11.87 -11.79
CA GLU A 210 -20.78 11.19 -12.91
C GLU A 210 -19.42 10.62 -12.50
N GLY A 211 -18.64 11.36 -11.71
CA GLY A 211 -17.38 10.87 -11.14
C GLY A 211 -17.57 9.59 -10.30
N LEU A 212 -18.58 9.59 -9.44
CA LEU A 212 -18.92 8.39 -8.65
C LEU A 212 -19.34 7.23 -9.56
N ARG A 213 -20.19 7.48 -10.57
CA ARG A 213 -20.58 6.45 -11.54
C ARG A 213 -19.37 5.82 -12.24
N LEU A 214 -18.39 6.62 -12.62
CA LEU A 214 -17.16 6.16 -13.27
C LEU A 214 -16.32 5.32 -12.32
N LEU A 215 -16.20 5.67 -11.03
CA LEU A 215 -15.49 4.89 -10.02
C LEU A 215 -16.13 3.53 -9.76
N LEU A 216 -17.44 3.40 -9.98
CA LEU A 216 -18.21 2.17 -9.85
C LEU A 216 -18.20 1.32 -11.13
N THR A 217 -17.81 1.91 -12.27
CA THR A 217 -17.81 1.24 -13.56
C THR A 217 -16.61 0.28 -13.63
N LYS A 218 -16.86 -0.99 -13.98
CA LYS A 218 -15.80 -1.98 -14.18
C LYS A 218 -15.05 -1.70 -15.48
N PHE A 219 -13.75 -1.61 -15.37
CA PHE A 219 -12.84 -1.44 -16.51
C PHE A 219 -12.21 -2.78 -16.86
N PRO A 220 -11.95 -3.04 -18.15
CA PRO A 220 -11.20 -4.21 -18.55
C PRO A 220 -9.83 -4.21 -17.90
N GLN A 221 -9.52 -5.23 -17.11
CA GLN A 221 -8.25 -5.37 -16.43
C GLN A 221 -7.33 -6.26 -17.24
N GLN A 222 -6.15 -5.73 -17.57
CA GLN A 222 -5.01 -6.57 -17.92
C GLN A 222 -4.22 -6.83 -16.65
N GLN A 223 -3.77 -8.06 -16.46
CA GLN A 223 -3.01 -8.39 -15.27
C GLN A 223 -1.66 -7.69 -15.32
N PHE A 224 -1.12 -7.35 -14.15
CA PHE A 224 0.25 -6.89 -14.00
C PHE A 224 1.18 -7.98 -14.51
N ASN A 225 1.71 -7.79 -15.70
CA ASN A 225 2.50 -8.80 -16.38
C ASN A 225 3.99 -8.53 -16.21
N ALA A 226 4.76 -9.58 -16.03
CA ALA A 226 6.21 -9.47 -16.04
C ALA A 226 6.78 -9.28 -17.45
N THR A 227 5.97 -9.54 -18.50
CA THR A 227 6.38 -9.48 -19.91
C THR A 227 5.21 -9.04 -20.79
N ASP A 228 5.49 -8.48 -21.96
CA ASP A 228 4.48 -7.96 -22.90
C ASP A 228 3.56 -9.02 -23.49
N ASP A 229 4.00 -10.28 -23.56
CA ASP A 229 3.27 -11.42 -24.09
C ASP A 229 2.25 -12.01 -23.10
N ARG A 230 2.26 -11.57 -21.85
CA ARG A 230 1.27 -11.94 -20.83
C ARG A 230 -0.02 -11.11 -20.87
N LYS A 231 -0.13 -10.20 -21.81
CA LYS A 231 -1.35 -9.44 -22.02
C LYS A 231 -2.47 -10.40 -22.42
N SER A 232 -3.55 -10.41 -21.66
CA SER A 232 -4.67 -11.26 -22.01
C SER A 232 -5.20 -10.88 -23.40
N GLU A 233 -5.43 -11.87 -24.25
CA GLU A 233 -5.98 -11.66 -25.59
C GLU A 233 -7.41 -11.09 -25.52
N LYS A 234 -8.13 -11.40 -24.46
CA LYS A 234 -9.44 -10.84 -24.15
C LYS A 234 -9.36 -10.09 -22.82
N PRO A 235 -9.88 -8.85 -22.75
CA PRO A 235 -10.00 -8.16 -21.48
C PRO A 235 -10.86 -9.04 -20.54
N SER A 236 -10.36 -9.26 -19.32
CA SER A 236 -11.22 -9.79 -18.27
C SER A 236 -12.30 -8.77 -17.93
N LEU A 237 -13.37 -9.18 -17.29
CA LEU A 237 -14.43 -8.28 -16.81
C LEU A 237 -13.91 -7.21 -15.86
N GLY A 238 -12.65 -7.10 -15.57
CA GLY A 238 -12.05 -6.03 -14.81
C GLY A 238 -12.60 -5.86 -13.40
N VAL A 239 -12.04 -4.88 -12.74
CA VAL A 239 -12.51 -4.36 -11.46
C VAL A 239 -12.87 -2.89 -11.61
N SER A 240 -13.72 -2.39 -10.75
CA SER A 240 -13.95 -0.96 -10.56
C SER A 240 -12.97 -0.39 -9.54
N CYS A 241 -12.83 0.92 -9.49
CA CYS A 241 -12.03 1.56 -8.43
C CYS A 241 -12.60 1.23 -7.03
N PHE A 242 -13.93 1.15 -6.92
CA PHE A 242 -14.61 0.87 -5.65
C PHE A 242 -14.54 -0.61 -5.24
N ASP A 243 -14.12 -1.53 -6.09
CA ASP A 243 -13.82 -2.90 -5.65
C ASP A 243 -12.60 -2.93 -4.71
N CYS A 244 -11.65 -2.00 -4.86
CA CYS A 244 -10.49 -1.81 -3.97
C CYS A 244 -10.75 -0.72 -2.93
N HIS A 245 -11.37 0.36 -3.33
CA HIS A 245 -11.66 1.53 -2.50
C HIS A 245 -13.16 1.61 -2.18
N VAL A 246 -13.74 0.53 -1.66
CA VAL A 246 -15.17 0.45 -1.35
C VAL A 246 -15.63 1.68 -0.57
N ASN A 247 -16.70 2.32 -1.03
CA ASN A 247 -17.25 3.54 -0.43
C ASN A 247 -16.19 4.62 -0.19
N GLY A 248 -15.16 4.71 -1.04
CA GLY A 248 -14.06 5.67 -0.88
C GLY A 248 -13.07 5.34 0.25
N HIS A 249 -13.16 4.15 0.83
CA HIS A 249 -12.22 3.68 1.85
C HIS A 249 -11.30 2.60 1.29
N THR A 250 -10.84 1.68 2.08
CA THR A 250 -10.06 0.51 1.69
C THR A 250 -10.72 -0.76 2.21
N THR A 251 -10.47 -1.87 1.55
CA THR A 251 -10.86 -3.22 2.01
C THR A 251 -9.70 -3.97 2.64
N GLY A 252 -8.50 -3.38 2.69
CA GLY A 252 -7.29 -4.04 3.18
C GLY A 252 -6.72 -5.09 2.22
N GLN A 253 -7.17 -5.11 0.95
CA GLN A 253 -6.53 -5.96 -0.03
C GLN A 253 -5.16 -5.40 -0.40
N PHE A 254 -4.30 -6.29 -0.91
CA PHE A 254 -2.96 -5.93 -1.33
C PHE A 254 -2.70 -6.34 -2.78
N HIS A 255 -1.71 -5.69 -3.36
CA HIS A 255 -1.28 -5.92 -4.73
C HIS A 255 0.23 -5.73 -4.86
N LEU A 256 0.81 -6.02 -6.02
CA LEU A 256 2.18 -5.64 -6.34
C LEU A 256 2.22 -4.17 -6.77
N ASN A 257 3.19 -3.43 -6.23
CA ASN A 257 3.39 -2.04 -6.59
C ASN A 257 3.64 -1.90 -8.11
N PRO A 258 2.73 -1.28 -8.88
CA PRO A 258 2.87 -1.15 -10.33
C PRO A 258 3.99 -0.17 -10.75
N ASP A 259 4.40 0.73 -9.86
CA ASP A 259 5.39 1.78 -10.15
C ASP A 259 6.81 1.24 -10.28
N ASN A 260 7.08 0.08 -9.69
CA ASN A 260 8.42 -0.47 -9.70
C ASN A 260 8.74 -1.18 -11.00
N ARG A 261 9.88 -0.83 -11.55
CA ARG A 261 10.51 -1.47 -12.72
C ARG A 261 11.98 -1.78 -12.38
N PRO A 262 12.53 -2.93 -12.74
CA PRO A 262 11.83 -4.06 -13.39
C PRO A 262 10.83 -4.75 -12.45
N GLN A 263 9.92 -5.54 -13.00
CA GLN A 263 8.83 -6.19 -12.26
C GLN A 263 9.30 -7.09 -11.11
N GLU A 264 10.45 -7.70 -11.23
CA GLU A 264 11.06 -8.56 -10.19
C GLU A 264 11.40 -7.78 -8.92
N THR A 265 11.43 -6.46 -8.99
CA THR A 265 11.65 -5.59 -7.82
C THR A 265 10.35 -5.10 -7.19
N ARG A 266 9.20 -5.47 -7.75
CA ARG A 266 7.90 -5.12 -7.17
C ARG A 266 7.74 -5.77 -5.80
N PHE A 267 7.18 -5.02 -4.89
CA PHE A 267 6.89 -5.48 -3.53
C PHE A 267 5.39 -5.39 -3.27
N ARG A 268 4.93 -6.13 -2.27
CA ARG A 268 3.57 -6.06 -1.77
C ARG A 268 3.27 -4.64 -1.31
N ILE A 269 2.09 -4.15 -1.69
CA ILE A 269 1.56 -2.88 -1.21
C ILE A 269 0.12 -3.06 -0.77
N ASP A 270 -0.24 -2.42 0.33
CA ASP A 270 -1.60 -2.37 0.83
C ASP A 270 -2.37 -1.22 0.17
N THR A 271 -3.66 -1.42 -0.05
CA THR A 271 -4.53 -0.42 -0.67
C THR A 271 -4.86 0.68 0.32
N VAL A 272 -4.50 1.92 0.01
CA VAL A 272 -4.76 3.07 0.87
C VAL A 272 -6.22 3.52 0.81
N SER A 273 -6.70 4.14 1.89
CA SER A 273 -7.99 4.84 1.89
C SER A 273 -7.96 6.09 1.00
N LEU A 274 -9.09 6.42 0.34
CA LEU A 274 -9.27 7.69 -0.36
C LEU A 274 -9.78 8.80 0.57
N ARG A 275 -10.08 8.50 1.83
CA ARG A 275 -10.52 9.50 2.81
C ARG A 275 -9.44 10.55 3.01
N GLY A 276 -9.85 11.81 2.95
CA GLY A 276 -8.92 12.93 3.11
C GLY A 276 -8.01 13.19 1.91
N THR A 277 -8.36 12.72 0.72
CA THR A 277 -7.58 12.97 -0.51
C THR A 277 -7.38 14.46 -0.77
N HIS A 278 -8.34 15.30 -0.41
CA HIS A 278 -8.29 16.76 -0.57
C HIS A 278 -7.16 17.45 0.21
N ILE A 279 -6.61 16.82 1.26
CA ILE A 279 -5.47 17.37 2.01
C ILE A 279 -4.13 16.81 1.53
N GLN A 280 -4.14 15.83 0.63
CA GLN A 280 -2.92 15.15 0.21
C GLN A 280 -2.16 15.98 -0.85
N GLN A 281 -0.84 16.00 -0.73
CA GLN A 281 0.06 16.58 -1.71
C GLN A 281 0.99 15.50 -2.24
N LEU A 282 1.10 15.39 -3.56
CA LEU A 282 1.87 14.35 -4.23
C LEU A 282 1.43 12.94 -3.82
N PHE A 283 0.87 12.22 -4.75
CA PHE A 283 0.21 10.94 -4.54
C PHE A 283 1.15 9.76 -4.74
N GLY A 284 0.72 8.58 -4.25
CA GLY A 284 1.52 7.37 -4.24
C GLY A 284 2.52 7.31 -3.07
N SER A 285 2.93 6.10 -2.70
CA SER A 285 3.87 5.85 -1.59
C SER A 285 5.25 6.48 -1.80
N LYS A 286 5.59 6.79 -3.05
CA LYS A 286 6.85 7.43 -3.47
C LYS A 286 6.66 8.88 -3.92
N ARG A 287 5.47 9.48 -3.72
CA ARG A 287 5.15 10.87 -4.13
C ARG A 287 5.40 11.13 -5.62
N SER A 288 5.20 10.14 -6.45
CA SER A 288 5.53 10.20 -7.89
C SER A 288 4.46 10.90 -8.73
N LEU A 289 3.26 11.11 -8.19
CA LEU A 289 2.10 11.62 -8.91
C LEU A 289 1.65 12.97 -8.32
N ARG A 290 1.21 13.89 -9.17
CA ARG A 290 1.01 15.31 -8.80
C ARG A 290 -0.38 15.60 -8.25
N SER A 291 -1.38 14.92 -8.78
CA SER A 291 -2.79 15.17 -8.46
C SER A 291 -3.58 13.87 -8.46
N VAL A 292 -4.85 13.96 -8.04
CA VAL A 292 -5.79 12.83 -8.12
C VAL A 292 -6.01 12.40 -9.57
N GLU A 293 -6.09 13.37 -10.50
CA GLU A 293 -6.22 13.09 -11.92
C GLU A 293 -5.01 12.34 -12.47
N ASP A 294 -3.81 12.77 -12.10
CA ASP A 294 -2.55 12.14 -12.51
C ASP A 294 -2.47 10.69 -11.97
N PHE A 295 -2.89 10.51 -10.71
CA PHE A 295 -2.99 9.19 -10.11
C PHE A 295 -4.02 8.30 -10.81
N THR A 296 -5.21 8.82 -11.07
CA THR A 296 -6.31 8.10 -11.74
C THR A 296 -5.90 7.68 -13.15
N GLU A 297 -5.25 8.57 -13.91
CA GLU A 297 -4.72 8.26 -15.24
C GLU A 297 -3.62 7.20 -15.16
N PHE A 298 -2.73 7.29 -14.17
CA PHE A 298 -1.67 6.31 -13.93
C PHE A 298 -2.24 4.93 -13.61
N GLU A 299 -3.24 4.83 -12.74
CA GLU A 299 -3.88 3.55 -12.39
C GLU A 299 -4.53 2.90 -13.62
N GLN A 300 -5.18 3.66 -14.48
CA GLN A 300 -5.72 3.14 -15.73
C GLN A 300 -4.62 2.54 -16.60
N ARG A 301 -3.48 3.22 -16.74
CA ARG A 301 -2.36 2.74 -17.56
C ARG A 301 -1.72 1.51 -16.97
N SER A 302 -1.45 1.51 -15.67
CA SER A 302 -0.67 0.48 -15.00
C SER A 302 -1.52 -0.71 -14.58
N ALA A 303 -2.70 -0.45 -14.02
CA ALA A 303 -3.57 -1.49 -13.47
C ALA A 303 -4.48 -2.12 -14.52
N TYR A 304 -5.02 -1.32 -15.44
CA TYR A 304 -6.02 -1.79 -16.40
C TYR A 304 -5.44 -2.16 -17.76
N PHE A 305 -4.38 -1.49 -18.23
CA PHE A 305 -3.85 -1.66 -19.57
C PHE A 305 -2.36 -2.02 -19.62
N ASP A 306 -1.76 -2.29 -18.49
CA ASP A 306 -0.32 -2.61 -18.36
C ASP A 306 0.58 -1.60 -19.12
N GLY A 307 0.23 -0.33 -19.04
CA GLY A 307 0.97 0.77 -19.67
C GLY A 307 0.71 0.98 -21.16
N ASP A 308 -0.13 0.17 -21.83
CA ASP A 308 -0.33 0.22 -23.26
C ASP A 308 -1.74 0.66 -23.69
N HIS A 309 -1.99 1.96 -23.66
CA HIS A 309 -3.25 2.56 -24.14
C HIS A 309 -3.47 2.33 -25.64
N THR A 310 -2.42 2.28 -26.42
CA THR A 310 -2.52 2.09 -27.88
C THR A 310 -3.04 0.69 -28.19
N LEU A 311 -2.50 -0.32 -27.49
CA LEU A 311 -2.98 -1.69 -27.64
C LEU A 311 -4.42 -1.83 -27.14
N ALA A 312 -4.76 -1.21 -26.03
CA ALA A 312 -6.13 -1.18 -25.50
C ALA A 312 -7.11 -0.60 -26.53
N ALA A 313 -6.79 0.55 -27.11
CA ALA A 313 -7.62 1.21 -28.14
C ALA A 313 -7.75 0.33 -29.40
N LYS A 314 -6.70 -0.33 -29.85
CA LYS A 314 -6.75 -1.28 -30.98
C LYS A 314 -7.64 -2.48 -30.72
N LYS A 315 -7.82 -2.85 -29.44
CA LYS A 315 -8.74 -3.92 -29.01
C LYS A 315 -10.17 -3.41 -28.76
N GLY A 316 -10.47 -2.17 -29.10
CA GLY A 316 -11.80 -1.56 -28.89
C GLY A 316 -12.07 -1.14 -27.44
N ILE A 317 -11.03 -1.07 -26.60
CA ILE A 317 -11.11 -0.60 -25.22
C ILE A 317 -10.67 0.86 -25.22
N ASN A 318 -11.61 1.75 -24.96
CA ASN A 318 -11.32 3.19 -24.89
C ASN A 318 -10.96 3.55 -23.44
N PRO A 319 -9.75 4.04 -23.18
CA PRO A 319 -9.41 4.65 -21.90
C PRO A 319 -10.37 5.81 -21.61
N LEU A 320 -10.54 6.12 -20.33
CA LEU A 320 -11.33 7.29 -19.93
C LEU A 320 -10.74 8.57 -20.54
N SER A 321 -11.62 9.47 -20.98
CA SER A 321 -11.21 10.80 -21.43
C SER A 321 -10.68 11.61 -20.24
N ARG A 322 -9.92 12.66 -20.52
CA ARG A 322 -9.42 13.58 -19.49
C ARG A 322 -10.56 14.21 -18.69
N GLU A 323 -11.68 14.55 -19.34
CA GLU A 323 -12.88 15.08 -18.68
C GLU A 323 -13.47 14.07 -17.70
N GLN A 324 -13.58 12.80 -18.10
CA GLN A 324 -14.05 11.72 -17.21
C GLN A 324 -13.13 11.54 -16.02
N VAL A 325 -11.80 11.58 -16.22
CA VAL A 325 -10.82 11.55 -15.12
C VAL A 325 -10.99 12.73 -14.17
N MET A 326 -11.27 13.93 -14.70
CA MET A 326 -11.56 15.11 -13.88
C MET A 326 -12.85 14.93 -13.07
N HIS A 327 -13.90 14.35 -13.64
CA HIS A 327 -15.13 14.07 -12.91
C HIS A 327 -14.88 13.10 -11.74
N MET A 328 -14.10 12.05 -11.95
CA MET A 328 -13.69 11.12 -10.88
C MET A 328 -12.93 11.86 -9.77
N ALA A 329 -11.99 12.72 -10.13
CA ALA A 329 -11.23 13.50 -9.16
C ALA A 329 -12.12 14.48 -8.36
N GLN A 330 -13.13 15.06 -8.97
CA GLN A 330 -14.11 15.93 -8.28
C GLN A 330 -14.89 15.18 -7.18
N PHE A 331 -15.22 13.92 -7.41
CA PHE A 331 -15.82 13.09 -6.36
C PHE A 331 -14.79 12.63 -5.31
N ILE A 332 -13.63 12.12 -5.73
CA ILE A 332 -12.60 11.64 -4.81
C ILE A 332 -12.17 12.73 -3.83
N ASN A 333 -12.05 13.97 -4.29
CA ASN A 333 -11.61 15.10 -3.46
C ASN A 333 -12.63 15.57 -2.41
N ILE A 334 -13.85 15.06 -2.42
CA ILE A 334 -14.82 15.35 -1.36
C ILE A 334 -14.99 14.21 -0.36
N ILE A 335 -14.30 13.11 -0.52
CA ILE A 335 -14.31 11.99 0.43
C ILE A 335 -13.57 12.42 1.70
N ASP A 336 -14.30 12.47 2.82
CA ASP A 336 -13.79 12.97 4.10
C ASP A 336 -13.38 11.86 5.06
N PHE A 337 -12.67 12.27 6.09
CA PHE A 337 -12.35 11.44 7.24
C PHE A 337 -13.61 11.11 8.06
N PRO A 338 -13.59 10.00 8.82
CA PRO A 338 -14.62 9.74 9.79
C PRO A 338 -14.60 10.82 10.89
N PRO A 339 -15.76 11.11 11.52
CA PRO A 339 -15.84 12.04 12.63
C PRO A 339 -14.91 11.63 13.77
N ALA A 340 -14.21 12.60 14.35
CA ALA A 340 -13.36 12.43 15.53
C ALA A 340 -13.86 13.37 16.65
N PRO A 341 -14.93 13.01 17.37
CA PRO A 341 -15.66 13.93 18.23
C PRO A 341 -14.88 14.41 19.46
N LYS A 342 -13.77 13.75 19.79
CA LYS A 342 -12.88 14.16 20.87
C LYS A 342 -11.81 15.16 20.44
N LEU A 343 -11.64 15.38 19.13
CA LEU A 343 -10.71 16.36 18.63
C LEU A 343 -11.34 17.75 18.51
N ASN A 344 -10.58 18.76 18.85
CA ASN A 344 -10.93 20.15 18.59
C ASN A 344 -10.55 20.54 17.12
N ARG A 345 -10.88 21.77 16.71
CA ARG A 345 -10.59 22.29 15.36
C ARG A 345 -9.13 22.29 14.96
N TYR A 346 -8.21 22.18 15.93
CA TYR A 346 -6.76 22.12 15.70
C TYR A 346 -6.24 20.69 15.62
N GLY A 347 -7.16 19.72 15.64
CA GLY A 347 -6.81 18.28 15.63
C GLY A 347 -6.22 17.78 16.95
N ARG A 348 -6.32 18.54 18.06
CA ARG A 348 -5.85 18.14 19.38
C ARG A 348 -7.02 17.63 20.21
N LEU A 349 -6.76 16.72 21.16
CA LEU A 349 -7.80 16.26 22.08
C LEU A 349 -8.40 17.44 22.85
N ASP A 350 -9.72 17.42 23.00
CA ASP A 350 -10.46 18.27 23.90
C ASP A 350 -10.41 17.67 25.31
N PRO A 351 -9.73 18.33 26.27
CA PRO A 351 -9.61 17.77 27.63
C PRO A 351 -10.95 17.52 28.33
N ALA A 352 -12.02 18.20 27.90
CA ALA A 352 -13.36 17.97 28.47
C ALA A 352 -14.02 16.67 27.97
N LYS A 353 -13.50 16.09 26.88
CA LYS A 353 -14.07 14.89 26.26
C LYS A 353 -13.14 13.67 26.32
N ALA A 354 -11.85 13.91 26.44
CA ALA A 354 -10.83 12.88 26.47
C ALA A 354 -10.63 12.32 27.89
N THR A 355 -10.27 11.04 27.97
CA THR A 355 -9.83 10.41 29.20
C THR A 355 -8.40 10.82 29.56
N GLU A 356 -7.99 10.68 30.82
CA GLU A 356 -6.61 10.90 31.24
C GLU A 356 -5.61 10.04 30.46
N LYS A 357 -5.98 8.79 30.19
CA LYS A 357 -5.16 7.85 29.40
C LYS A 357 -4.95 8.36 27.95
N GLU A 358 -5.99 8.87 27.31
CA GLU A 358 -5.90 9.45 25.96
C GLU A 358 -5.06 10.71 25.93
N LEU A 359 -5.21 11.60 26.93
CA LEU A 359 -4.41 12.81 27.08
C LEU A 359 -2.93 12.50 27.33
N LEU A 360 -2.64 11.47 28.13
CA LEU A 360 -1.28 10.96 28.31
C LEU A 360 -0.73 10.44 26.97
N GLY A 361 -1.52 9.70 26.20
CA GLY A 361 -1.16 9.20 24.86
C GLY A 361 -0.84 10.34 23.89
N GLU A 362 -1.65 11.39 23.85
CA GLU A 362 -1.37 12.58 23.06
C GLU A 362 -0.06 13.26 23.48
N LYS A 363 0.19 13.41 24.78
CA LYS A 363 1.45 13.95 25.29
C LYS A 363 2.67 13.11 24.85
N ILE A 364 2.53 11.77 24.88
CA ILE A 364 3.58 10.87 24.42
C ILE A 364 3.78 11.02 22.90
N PHE A 365 2.72 11.07 22.12
CA PHE A 365 2.75 11.22 20.67
C PHE A 365 3.55 12.44 20.21
N PHE A 366 3.30 13.60 20.82
CA PHE A 366 4.01 14.85 20.49
C PHE A 366 5.32 15.03 21.26
N GLY A 367 5.60 14.21 22.26
CA GLY A 367 6.80 14.27 23.10
C GLY A 367 7.73 13.06 22.89
N LYS A 368 7.83 12.21 23.91
CA LYS A 368 8.75 11.05 23.95
C LYS A 368 8.60 10.12 22.75
N GLY A 369 7.38 9.93 22.25
CA GLY A 369 7.07 9.07 21.11
C GLY A 369 7.54 9.61 19.76
N LYS A 370 7.86 10.91 19.67
CA LYS A 370 8.37 11.58 18.45
C LYS A 370 7.46 11.47 17.22
N CYS A 371 6.24 10.93 17.35
CA CYS A 371 5.33 10.70 16.22
C CYS A 371 4.92 12.00 15.53
N GLY A 372 4.71 13.07 16.32
CA GLY A 372 4.31 14.39 15.83
C GLY A 372 5.30 15.08 14.91
N TYR A 373 6.57 14.61 14.81
CA TYR A 373 7.53 15.16 13.86
C TYR A 373 7.17 14.83 12.40
N CYS A 374 6.67 13.61 12.16
CA CYS A 374 6.22 13.19 10.84
C CYS A 374 4.68 13.32 10.71
N HIS A 375 3.97 13.26 11.84
CA HIS A 375 2.51 13.30 11.89
C HIS A 375 1.98 14.52 12.68
N PRO A 376 2.24 15.78 12.23
CA PRO A 376 1.72 16.97 12.92
C PRO A 376 0.20 17.08 12.77
N ALA A 377 -0.47 17.60 13.82
CA ALA A 377 -1.87 18.00 13.74
C ALA A 377 -2.06 19.17 12.75
N PRO A 378 -3.24 19.39 12.17
CA PRO A 378 -4.49 18.71 12.44
C PRO A 378 -4.72 17.41 11.66
N TYR A 379 -3.97 17.17 10.59
CA TYR A 379 -4.19 16.04 9.69
C TYR A 379 -3.23 14.87 9.92
N TYR A 380 -2.32 15.01 10.85
CA TYR A 380 -1.38 13.95 11.24
C TYR A 380 -0.56 13.40 10.07
N THR A 381 -0.04 14.31 9.25
CA THR A 381 0.90 14.07 8.15
C THR A 381 1.68 15.35 7.84
N ASP A 382 2.96 15.22 7.58
CA ASP A 382 3.81 16.32 7.07
C ASP A 382 3.92 16.30 5.54
N GLN A 383 3.28 15.33 4.86
CA GLN A 383 3.33 15.15 3.41
C GLN A 383 4.74 14.87 2.86
N LEU A 384 5.72 14.63 3.71
CA LEU A 384 7.10 14.37 3.32
C LEU A 384 7.36 12.87 3.15
N MET A 385 8.60 12.53 2.79
CA MET A 385 9.07 11.16 2.73
C MET A 385 10.14 10.94 3.78
N HIS A 386 10.03 9.85 4.51
CA HIS A 386 10.99 9.46 5.54
C HIS A 386 11.54 8.07 5.29
N ASP A 387 12.86 7.93 5.40
CA ASP A 387 13.55 6.65 5.36
C ASP A 387 13.79 6.18 6.80
N LEU A 388 13.00 5.21 7.23
CA LEU A 388 13.06 4.67 8.60
C LEU A 388 14.27 3.76 8.84
N LYS A 389 15.03 3.40 7.81
CA LYS A 389 16.20 2.50 7.90
C LYS A 389 15.85 1.17 8.58
N VAL A 390 14.69 0.61 8.26
CA VAL A 390 14.17 -0.62 8.88
C VAL A 390 15.12 -1.80 8.66
N GLU A 391 15.84 -1.84 7.54
CA GLU A 391 16.81 -2.86 7.17
C GLU A 391 18.00 -2.97 8.15
N ARG A 392 18.20 -1.98 9.04
CA ARG A 392 19.22 -2.10 10.09
C ARG A 392 18.89 -3.19 11.12
N PHE A 393 17.62 -3.61 11.21
CA PHE A 393 17.13 -4.63 12.15
C PHE A 393 17.07 -6.05 11.57
N TYR A 394 17.23 -6.22 10.25
CA TYR A 394 17.14 -7.53 9.60
C TYR A 394 18.04 -7.64 8.38
N GLN A 395 18.26 -8.87 7.92
CA GLN A 395 18.97 -9.12 6.67
C GLN A 395 18.00 -8.95 5.50
N GLY A 396 18.20 -7.90 4.70
CA GLY A 396 17.31 -7.60 3.57
C GLY A 396 17.73 -6.36 2.79
N ARG A 397 16.97 -6.06 1.75
CA ARG A 397 17.17 -4.84 0.96
C ARG A 397 16.59 -3.64 1.71
N PRO A 398 17.19 -2.45 1.56
CA PRO A 398 16.59 -1.20 2.04
C PRO A 398 15.20 -0.97 1.46
N GLU A 399 14.26 -0.56 2.28
CA GLU A 399 12.92 -0.17 1.84
C GLU A 399 12.93 1.25 1.24
N GLY A 400 13.87 2.07 1.71
CA GLY A 400 14.04 3.46 1.31
C GLY A 400 12.91 4.37 1.81
N PRO A 401 12.91 5.63 1.41
CA PRO A 401 11.95 6.60 1.90
C PRO A 401 10.53 6.31 1.40
N ILE A 402 9.55 6.47 2.31
CA ILE A 402 8.12 6.30 2.08
C ILE A 402 7.40 7.55 2.54
N LYS A 403 6.32 7.92 1.83
CA LYS A 403 5.49 9.07 2.17
C LYS A 403 4.80 8.87 3.52
N THR A 404 4.73 9.95 4.30
CA THR A 404 3.92 10.03 5.51
C THR A 404 2.44 10.16 5.15
N PHE A 405 1.67 9.11 5.37
CA PHE A 405 0.22 9.16 5.23
C PHE A 405 -0.44 9.73 6.49
N THR A 406 -1.66 10.24 6.35
CA THR A 406 -2.47 10.73 7.47
C THR A 406 -2.79 9.62 8.47
N LEU A 407 -2.89 9.96 9.76
CA LEU A 407 -3.41 9.05 10.79
C LEU A 407 -4.89 9.29 11.11
N ARG A 408 -5.56 10.24 10.42
CA ARG A 408 -7.00 10.44 10.57
C ARG A 408 -7.75 9.22 10.06
N GLY A 409 -8.67 8.70 10.88
CA GLY A 409 -9.39 7.47 10.58
C GLY A 409 -8.57 6.18 10.72
N LEU A 410 -7.44 6.22 11.44
CA LEU A 410 -6.51 5.09 11.57
C LEU A 410 -7.20 3.80 12.03
N LYS A 411 -8.12 3.89 12.99
CA LYS A 411 -8.82 2.71 13.56
C LYS A 411 -9.65 1.93 12.54
N ASP A 412 -10.01 2.56 11.41
CA ASP A 412 -10.87 1.98 10.38
C ASP A 412 -10.09 1.22 9.30
N SER A 413 -8.76 1.34 9.25
CA SER A 413 -7.96 0.89 8.11
C SER A 413 -6.83 -0.11 8.44
N PRO A 414 -7.07 -1.16 9.26
CA PRO A 414 -6.11 -2.26 9.34
C PRO A 414 -6.08 -3.03 7.98
N PRO A 415 -5.00 -3.74 7.66
CA PRO A 415 -3.70 -3.75 8.33
C PRO A 415 -2.91 -2.47 8.07
N TYR A 416 -1.87 -2.24 8.84
CA TYR A 416 -1.12 -0.98 8.81
C TYR A 416 0.24 -1.15 8.15
N PHE A 417 0.88 -0.02 7.86
CA PHE A 417 2.10 0.15 7.09
C PHE A 417 1.86 -0.07 5.60
N HIS A 418 2.85 0.27 4.76
CA HIS A 418 2.66 0.26 3.30
C HIS A 418 2.44 -1.14 2.69
N ASP A 419 2.82 -2.20 3.40
CA ASP A 419 2.64 -3.59 2.96
C ASP A 419 1.70 -4.39 3.85
N GLY A 420 1.03 -3.74 4.82
CA GLY A 420 0.07 -4.38 5.70
C GLY A 420 0.68 -5.35 6.72
N ARG A 421 1.97 -5.20 7.05
CA ARG A 421 2.65 -6.12 8.00
C ARG A 421 2.31 -5.90 9.47
N LEU A 422 1.67 -4.80 9.81
CA LEU A 422 1.27 -4.46 11.18
C LEU A 422 -0.24 -4.65 11.29
N LEU A 423 -0.68 -5.68 12.03
CA LEU A 423 -2.08 -6.10 11.99
C LEU A 423 -2.98 -5.31 12.97
N THR A 424 -2.38 -4.66 13.96
CA THR A 424 -3.08 -3.88 14.99
C THR A 424 -2.39 -2.54 15.22
N ILE A 425 -3.08 -1.62 15.89
CA ILE A 425 -2.46 -0.36 16.33
C ILE A 425 -1.37 -0.65 17.36
N GLU A 426 -1.52 -1.67 18.18
CA GLU A 426 -0.51 -2.12 19.12
C GLU A 426 0.75 -2.62 18.39
N ASP A 427 0.63 -3.40 17.30
CA ASP A 427 1.78 -3.76 16.47
C ASP A 427 2.48 -2.54 15.91
N THR A 428 1.71 -1.50 15.53
CA THR A 428 2.26 -0.24 15.03
C THR A 428 3.07 0.49 16.12
N VAL A 429 2.55 0.53 17.33
CA VAL A 429 3.25 1.16 18.46
C VAL A 429 4.53 0.39 18.82
N GLU A 430 4.47 -0.95 18.84
CA GLU A 430 5.66 -1.77 19.11
C GLU A 430 6.71 -1.64 17.98
N PHE A 431 6.28 -1.60 16.72
CA PHE A 431 7.17 -1.38 15.58
C PHE A 431 7.92 -0.05 15.72
N PHE A 432 7.22 1.07 15.93
CA PHE A 432 7.87 2.36 16.05
C PHE A 432 8.66 2.51 17.36
N ASN A 433 8.26 1.83 18.43
CA ASN A 433 9.04 1.76 19.65
C ASN A 433 10.43 1.16 19.40
N LEU A 434 10.51 0.09 18.57
CA LEU A 434 11.78 -0.52 18.17
C LEU A 434 12.55 0.36 17.18
N ILE A 435 11.90 0.78 16.08
CA ILE A 435 12.56 1.52 14.99
C ILE A 435 13.13 2.88 15.45
N LEU A 436 12.44 3.57 16.33
CA LEU A 436 12.87 4.87 16.85
C LEU A 436 13.60 4.78 18.20
N GLU A 437 13.80 3.56 18.70
CA GLU A 437 14.49 3.28 19.96
C GLU A 437 13.92 4.11 21.14
N LEU A 438 12.58 4.16 21.23
CA LEU A 438 11.87 5.07 22.15
C LEU A 438 11.89 4.59 23.58
N LYS A 439 12.00 3.28 23.83
CA LYS A 439 11.96 2.65 25.16
C LYS A 439 10.72 3.07 25.96
N LEU A 440 9.55 3.02 25.31
CA LEU A 440 8.28 3.30 25.96
C LEU A 440 7.94 2.20 26.96
N THR A 441 7.44 2.61 28.13
CA THR A 441 6.91 1.68 29.11
C THR A 441 5.59 1.06 28.60
N ARG A 442 5.14 0.01 29.23
CA ARG A 442 3.85 -0.60 28.91
C ARG A 442 2.69 0.39 29.02
N GLU A 443 2.65 1.17 30.10
CA GLU A 443 1.64 2.19 30.31
C GLU A 443 1.69 3.29 29.21
N GLU A 444 2.88 3.74 28.84
CA GLU A 444 3.05 4.71 27.76
C GLU A 444 2.57 4.16 26.40
N LYS A 445 2.85 2.89 26.09
CA LYS A 445 2.37 2.24 24.88
C LYS A 445 0.83 2.12 24.87
N GLU A 446 0.25 1.69 25.96
CA GLU A 446 -1.22 1.59 26.11
C GLU A 446 -1.90 2.96 25.99
N ALA A 447 -1.32 4.00 26.56
CA ALA A 447 -1.82 5.38 26.45
C ALA A 447 -1.72 5.89 25.01
N LEU A 448 -0.61 5.63 24.34
CA LEU A 448 -0.41 6.00 22.94
C LEU A 448 -1.44 5.31 22.02
N VAL A 449 -1.71 4.02 22.22
CA VAL A 449 -2.77 3.28 21.52
C VAL A 449 -4.15 3.90 21.76
N ALA A 450 -4.45 4.25 23.02
CA ALA A 450 -5.73 4.89 23.37
C ALA A 450 -5.93 6.22 22.61
N PHE A 451 -4.87 7.02 22.49
CA PHE A 451 -4.89 8.25 21.72
C PHE A 451 -5.07 8.00 20.21
N LEU A 452 -4.26 7.10 19.62
CA LEU A 452 -4.32 6.78 18.21
C LEU A 452 -5.70 6.30 17.73
N ARG A 453 -6.46 5.66 18.62
CA ARG A 453 -7.83 5.24 18.35
C ARG A 453 -8.84 6.39 18.28
N GLN A 454 -8.44 7.61 18.67
CA GLN A 454 -9.30 8.80 18.62
C GLN A 454 -9.08 9.64 17.34
N LEU A 455 -8.06 9.31 16.54
CA LEU A 455 -7.75 10.01 15.30
C LEU A 455 -8.65 9.52 14.16
#